data_85c14a5cc45fe7d7ae54aac7e0100b53
#
_entry.id   85c14a5cc45fe7d7ae54aac7e0100b53
#
_cell.length_a   1.000
_cell.length_b   1.000
_cell.length_c   1.000
_cell.angle_alpha   90.00
_cell.angle_beta   90.00
_cell.angle_gamma   90.00
#
_symmetry.space_group_name_H-M   'P 1'
#
loop_
_entity.id
_entity.type
_entity.pdbx_description
1 polymer ?
#
loop_
_entity_poly.entity_id
_entity_poly.type
_entity_poly.pdbx_seq_one_letter_code
_entity_poly.pdbx_strand_id
1 'polypeptide(L)'
;MRFYLFVQVLVLFFFNPLMADERKTVYVFPPTLIGDSSPDLGKSFDDALRKELNKLHDLVHNPSYEDATINFFSRQSDQALDQLFYGDCRKICLDSIRNLIQKMRIDGFYHLTSNLDEETIRIQLLKVDSNEAREQTDFCEKCEIPEIASKVQKLVWQVR
;
A
#
# COMPACT_ATOMS: atom_id res chain seq x y z
N MET A 1 36.92 32.34 31.29
CA MET A 1 35.62 31.66 31.47
C MET A 1 34.60 31.82 30.33
N ARG A 2 34.81 32.70 29.33
CA ARG A 2 33.88 32.91 28.17
C ARG A 2 34.12 31.97 26.97
N PHE A 3 35.27 31.33 26.88
CA PHE A 3 35.64 30.46 25.76
C PHE A 3 35.04 29.04 25.87
N TYR A 4 34.77 28.52 27.06
CA TYR A 4 34.20 27.19 27.29
C TYR A 4 32.72 27.08 26.91
N LEU A 5 32.00 28.17 26.99
CA LEU A 5 30.54 28.21 26.65
C LEU A 5 30.31 28.11 25.14
N PHE A 6 31.24 28.64 24.33
CA PHE A 6 31.13 28.59 22.87
C PHE A 6 31.37 27.19 22.27
N VAL A 7 32.26 26.42 22.89
CA VAL A 7 32.58 25.06 22.41
C VAL A 7 31.46 24.08 22.74
N GLN A 8 30.74 24.25 23.86
CA GLN A 8 29.61 23.39 24.22
C GLN A 8 28.39 23.62 23.30
N VAL A 9 28.14 24.85 22.85
CA VAL A 9 27.04 25.15 21.92
C VAL A 9 27.35 24.59 20.53
N LEU A 10 28.61 24.61 20.10
CA LEU A 10 28.97 24.09 18.78
C LEU A 10 28.87 22.56 18.69
N VAL A 11 29.17 21.83 19.79
CA VAL A 11 29.07 20.37 19.87
C VAL A 11 27.61 19.90 19.83
N LEU A 12 26.66 20.68 20.38
CA LEU A 12 25.24 20.32 20.33
C LEU A 12 24.62 20.46 18.94
N PHE A 13 25.19 21.29 18.06
CA PHE A 13 24.73 21.42 16.68
C PHE A 13 25.21 20.28 15.75
N PHE A 14 26.31 19.61 16.10
CA PHE A 14 26.84 18.50 15.30
C PHE A 14 26.29 17.11 15.69
N PHE A 15 25.56 17.03 16.82
CA PHE A 15 24.93 15.78 17.31
C PHE A 15 23.40 15.77 17.13
N ASN A 16 22.82 16.62 16.30
CA ASN A 16 21.52 16.31 15.74
C ASN A 16 21.76 15.23 14.67
N PRO A 17 21.51 13.92 14.96
CA PRO A 17 21.37 12.99 13.86
C PRO A 17 20.22 13.58 13.03
N LEU A 18 20.51 14.00 11.81
CA LEU A 18 19.50 14.06 10.77
C LEU A 18 18.88 12.67 10.82
N MET A 19 17.73 12.53 11.50
CA MET A 19 16.87 11.38 11.35
C MET A 19 16.45 11.42 9.88
N ALA A 20 17.26 10.81 9.04
CA ALA A 20 16.81 10.42 7.71
C ALA A 20 15.59 9.57 8.00
N ASP A 21 14.42 10.08 7.63
CA ASP A 21 13.16 9.34 7.73
C ASP A 21 13.37 8.09 6.88
N GLU A 22 13.66 6.97 7.55
CA GLU A 22 14.02 5.71 6.91
C GLU A 22 12.79 5.27 6.13
N ARG A 23 12.91 5.27 4.80
CA ARG A 23 11.79 4.91 3.93
C ARG A 23 11.36 3.48 4.23
N LYS A 24 10.09 3.31 4.51
CA LYS A 24 9.50 2.00 4.78
C LYS A 24 9.49 1.14 3.53
N THR A 25 9.86 -0.12 3.67
CA THR A 25 9.80 -1.12 2.60
C THR A 25 8.41 -1.74 2.56
N VAL A 26 7.70 -1.57 1.47
CA VAL A 26 6.33 -2.07 1.33
C VAL A 26 6.14 -2.97 0.11
N TYR A 27 5.22 -3.91 0.23
CA TYR A 27 4.78 -4.75 -0.87
C TYR A 27 3.42 -4.28 -1.39
N VAL A 28 3.34 -4.11 -2.70
CA VAL A 28 2.10 -3.74 -3.41
C VAL A 28 1.61 -4.98 -4.14
N PHE A 29 0.52 -5.57 -3.64
CA PHE A 29 -0.14 -6.67 -4.30
C PHE A 29 -0.85 -6.17 -5.57
N PRO A 30 -0.83 -6.93 -6.68
CA PRO A 30 -1.51 -6.53 -7.91
C PRO A 30 -2.97 -6.15 -7.67
N PRO A 31 -3.49 -5.10 -8.34
CA PRO A 31 -4.88 -4.71 -8.22
C PRO A 31 -5.83 -5.83 -8.63
N THR A 32 -6.90 -6.01 -7.85
CA THR A 32 -7.99 -6.92 -8.21
C THR A 32 -9.12 -6.14 -8.85
N LEU A 33 -9.52 -6.54 -10.05
CA LEU A 33 -10.65 -5.96 -10.78
C LEU A 33 -11.82 -6.95 -10.76
N ILE A 34 -12.97 -6.49 -10.29
CA ILE A 34 -14.21 -7.25 -10.22
C ILE A 34 -15.17 -6.67 -11.26
N GLY A 35 -15.71 -7.51 -12.16
CA GLY A 35 -16.57 -7.11 -13.27
C GLY A 35 -15.83 -7.14 -14.62
N ASP A 36 -16.51 -6.68 -15.67
CA ASP A 36 -15.95 -6.64 -17.04
C ASP A 36 -14.87 -5.54 -17.13
N SER A 37 -13.61 -5.96 -17.09
CA SER A 37 -12.47 -5.06 -17.15
C SER A 37 -11.57 -5.36 -18.34
N SER A 38 -11.05 -4.30 -18.97
CA SER A 38 -9.97 -4.47 -19.93
C SER A 38 -8.62 -4.66 -19.23
N PRO A 39 -7.69 -5.43 -19.80
CA PRO A 39 -6.32 -5.56 -19.25
C PRO A 39 -5.61 -4.20 -19.08
N ASP A 40 -5.91 -3.25 -19.96
CA ASP A 40 -5.34 -1.88 -19.90
C ASP A 40 -5.80 -1.12 -18.66
N LEU A 41 -7.02 -1.36 -18.21
CA LEU A 41 -7.54 -0.74 -16.99
C LEU A 41 -6.79 -1.25 -15.75
N GLY A 42 -6.58 -2.56 -15.64
CA GLY A 42 -5.81 -3.15 -14.55
C GLY A 42 -4.40 -2.60 -14.48
N LYS A 43 -3.73 -2.52 -15.62
CA LYS A 43 -2.40 -1.91 -15.72
C LYS A 43 -2.41 -0.45 -15.29
N SER A 44 -3.43 0.32 -15.70
CA SER A 44 -3.55 1.73 -15.31
C SER A 44 -3.69 1.93 -13.81
N PHE A 45 -4.43 1.06 -13.11
CA PHE A 45 -4.54 1.07 -11.66
C PHE A 45 -3.22 0.72 -10.99
N ASP A 46 -2.52 -0.32 -11.46
CA ASP A 46 -1.23 -0.75 -10.90
C ASP A 46 -0.17 0.33 -11.09
N ASP A 47 -0.04 0.88 -12.28
CA ASP A 47 0.91 1.95 -12.61
C ASP A 47 0.65 3.20 -11.74
N ALA A 48 -0.61 3.61 -11.59
CA ALA A 48 -0.99 4.75 -10.77
C ALA A 48 -0.66 4.52 -9.29
N LEU A 49 -1.02 3.36 -8.75
CA LEU A 49 -0.77 3.00 -7.36
C LEU A 49 0.74 2.96 -7.05
N ARG A 50 1.51 2.24 -7.85
CA ARG A 50 2.97 2.13 -7.66
C ARG A 50 3.67 3.46 -7.82
N LYS A 51 3.26 4.27 -8.78
CA LYS A 51 3.81 5.63 -8.97
C LYS A 51 3.63 6.50 -7.72
N GLU A 52 2.46 6.49 -7.11
CA GLU A 52 2.20 7.30 -5.91
C GLU A 52 2.90 6.71 -4.67
N LEU A 53 2.86 5.41 -4.47
CA LEU A 53 3.53 4.76 -3.34
C LEU A 53 5.05 4.86 -3.41
N ASN A 54 5.66 4.83 -4.61
CA ASN A 54 7.10 4.96 -4.78
C ASN A 54 7.64 6.34 -4.38
N LYS A 55 6.77 7.37 -4.26
CA LYS A 55 7.15 8.68 -3.69
C LYS A 55 7.33 8.62 -2.17
N LEU A 56 6.69 7.66 -1.51
CA LEU A 56 6.58 7.56 -0.05
C LEU A 56 7.40 6.40 0.54
N HIS A 57 7.56 5.32 -0.22
CA HIS A 57 8.08 4.04 0.24
C HIS A 57 9.08 3.45 -0.75
N ASP A 58 9.86 2.49 -0.28
CA ASP A 58 10.65 1.60 -1.13
C ASP A 58 9.79 0.38 -1.47
N LEU A 59 9.46 0.24 -2.76
CA LEU A 59 8.59 -0.85 -3.19
C LEU A 59 9.38 -2.13 -3.41
N VAL A 60 8.85 -3.25 -2.92
CA VAL A 60 9.37 -4.57 -3.26
C VAL A 60 8.96 -4.93 -4.68
N HIS A 61 9.95 -5.07 -5.56
CA HIS A 61 9.77 -5.46 -6.96
C HIS A 61 10.30 -6.88 -7.17
N ASN A 62 9.50 -7.88 -6.78
CA ASN A 62 9.86 -9.27 -7.05
C ASN A 62 8.62 -10.03 -7.53
N PRO A 63 8.55 -10.43 -8.81
CA PRO A 63 7.41 -11.16 -9.38
C PRO A 63 7.05 -12.43 -8.60
N SER A 64 8.05 -13.09 -7.99
CA SER A 64 7.81 -14.30 -7.19
C SER A 64 7.02 -14.04 -5.90
N TYR A 65 6.89 -12.79 -5.47
CA TYR A 65 6.10 -12.46 -4.28
C TYR A 65 4.59 -12.55 -4.51
N GLU A 66 4.10 -12.36 -5.72
CA GLU A 66 2.69 -12.56 -6.04
C GLU A 66 2.28 -14.01 -5.83
N ASP A 67 2.99 -14.94 -6.47
CA ASP A 67 2.74 -16.38 -6.31
C ASP A 67 2.94 -16.81 -4.85
N ALA A 68 3.98 -16.31 -4.20
CA ALA A 68 4.25 -16.60 -2.79
C ALA A 68 3.12 -16.10 -1.88
N THR A 69 2.53 -14.94 -2.19
CA THR A 69 1.39 -14.37 -1.46
C THR A 69 0.14 -15.21 -1.65
N ILE A 70 -0.23 -15.52 -2.89
CA ILE A 70 -1.38 -16.37 -3.21
C ILE A 70 -1.24 -17.74 -2.52
N ASN A 71 -0.09 -18.38 -2.66
CA ASN A 71 0.18 -19.67 -2.02
C ASN A 71 0.17 -19.58 -0.49
N PHE A 72 0.62 -18.47 0.09
CA PHE A 72 0.58 -18.25 1.54
C PHE A 72 -0.86 -18.16 2.04
N PHE A 73 -1.69 -17.33 1.38
CA PHE A 73 -3.10 -17.17 1.74
C PHE A 73 -3.89 -18.46 1.58
N SER A 74 -3.74 -19.18 0.47
CA SER A 74 -4.42 -20.46 0.22
C SER A 74 -4.09 -21.53 1.27
N ARG A 75 -2.88 -21.49 1.84
CA ARG A 75 -2.50 -22.39 2.94
C ARG A 75 -3.04 -21.96 4.30
N GLN A 76 -3.34 -20.70 4.49
CA GLN A 76 -3.90 -20.18 5.74
C GLN A 76 -5.41 -20.41 5.79
N SER A 77 -6.12 -19.99 4.76
CA SER A 77 -7.57 -20.13 4.62
C SER A 77 -8.00 -19.63 3.24
N ASP A 78 -8.77 -20.42 2.50
CA ASP A 78 -9.40 -19.97 1.26
C ASP A 78 -10.26 -18.73 1.50
N GLN A 79 -10.93 -18.65 2.66
CA GLN A 79 -11.71 -17.48 3.07
C GLN A 79 -10.86 -16.19 3.17
N ALA A 80 -9.60 -16.29 3.61
CA ALA A 80 -8.73 -15.12 3.71
C ALA A 80 -8.37 -14.59 2.32
N LEU A 81 -8.13 -15.49 1.37
CA LEU A 81 -7.83 -15.14 -0.02
C LEU A 81 -9.05 -14.52 -0.71
N ASP A 82 -10.23 -15.12 -0.54
CA ASP A 82 -11.48 -14.58 -1.06
C ASP A 82 -11.77 -13.17 -0.53
N GLN A 83 -11.61 -12.96 0.79
CA GLN A 83 -11.77 -11.64 1.40
C GLN A 83 -10.81 -10.61 0.84
N LEU A 84 -9.56 -11.00 0.54
CA LEU A 84 -8.60 -10.11 -0.11
C LEU A 84 -9.07 -9.71 -1.50
N PHE A 85 -9.43 -10.68 -2.34
CA PHE A 85 -9.82 -10.42 -3.72
C PHE A 85 -11.14 -9.65 -3.86
N TYR A 86 -12.12 -9.89 -2.98
CA TYR A 86 -13.39 -9.17 -3.02
C TYR A 86 -13.40 -7.84 -2.26
N GLY A 87 -12.27 -7.44 -1.68
CA GLY A 87 -12.15 -6.16 -0.96
C GLY A 87 -12.96 -6.09 0.35
N ASP A 88 -13.28 -7.24 0.96
CA ASP A 88 -13.92 -7.33 2.28
C ASP A 88 -12.95 -7.97 3.28
N CYS A 89 -11.76 -7.38 3.40
CA CYS A 89 -10.69 -7.92 4.24
C CYS A 89 -10.98 -7.71 5.72
N ARG A 90 -11.54 -8.74 6.37
CA ARG A 90 -11.84 -8.77 7.80
C ARG A 90 -10.71 -9.42 8.59
N LYS A 91 -10.99 -9.76 9.84
CA LYS A 91 -10.00 -10.25 10.81
C LYS A 91 -9.10 -11.37 10.25
N ILE A 92 -9.67 -12.39 9.62
CA ILE A 92 -8.89 -13.54 9.10
C ILE A 92 -7.92 -13.09 8.00
N CYS A 93 -8.40 -12.28 7.07
CA CYS A 93 -7.59 -11.69 6.01
C CYS A 93 -6.51 -10.75 6.58
N LEU A 94 -6.86 -9.85 7.49
CA LEU A 94 -5.93 -8.92 8.14
C LEU A 94 -4.83 -9.65 8.93
N ASP A 95 -5.18 -10.70 9.67
CA ASP A 95 -4.21 -11.50 10.41
C ASP A 95 -3.28 -12.25 9.45
N SER A 96 -3.79 -12.73 8.32
CA SER A 96 -2.99 -13.36 7.26
C SER A 96 -2.01 -12.36 6.63
N ILE A 97 -2.46 -11.11 6.34
CA ILE A 97 -1.58 -10.05 5.83
C ILE A 97 -0.47 -9.72 6.84
N ARG A 98 -0.80 -9.57 8.14
CA ARG A 98 0.21 -9.29 9.17
C ARG A 98 1.25 -10.40 9.28
N ASN A 99 0.82 -11.65 9.22
CA ASN A 99 1.72 -12.80 9.19
C ASN A 99 2.63 -12.78 7.94
N LEU A 100 2.08 -12.38 6.79
CA LEU A 100 2.85 -12.23 5.55
C LEU A 100 3.90 -11.11 5.69
N ILE A 101 3.53 -9.94 6.21
CA ILE A 101 4.41 -8.80 6.49
C ILE A 101 5.62 -9.26 7.34
N GLN A 102 5.35 -9.97 8.43
CA GLN A 102 6.41 -10.49 9.30
C GLN A 102 7.33 -11.49 8.57
N LYS A 103 6.75 -12.41 7.81
CA LYS A 103 7.49 -13.43 7.07
C LYS A 103 8.35 -12.85 5.97
N MET A 104 7.86 -11.83 5.27
CA MET A 104 8.58 -11.14 4.20
C MET A 104 9.56 -10.09 4.73
N ARG A 105 9.49 -9.75 6.02
CA ARG A 105 10.28 -8.68 6.66
C ARG A 105 10.12 -7.34 5.96
N ILE A 106 8.87 -6.97 5.68
CA ILE A 106 8.47 -5.70 5.10
C ILE A 106 7.72 -4.87 6.15
N ASP A 107 7.58 -3.57 5.93
CA ASP A 107 6.92 -2.66 6.86
C ASP A 107 5.43 -2.51 6.59
N GLY A 108 4.98 -2.85 5.38
CA GLY A 108 3.58 -2.70 5.02
C GLY A 108 3.18 -3.42 3.73
N PHE A 109 1.88 -3.54 3.59
CA PHE A 109 1.20 -4.19 2.48
C PHE A 109 0.12 -3.27 1.95
N TYR A 110 0.02 -3.14 0.63
CA TYR A 110 -1.03 -2.38 -0.05
C TYR A 110 -1.75 -3.24 -1.06
N HIS A 111 -3.06 -3.13 -1.10
CA HIS A 111 -3.90 -3.79 -2.09
C HIS A 111 -5.02 -2.87 -2.54
N LEU A 112 -5.19 -2.74 -3.86
CA LEU A 112 -6.27 -2.00 -4.48
C LEU A 112 -7.26 -2.99 -5.07
N THR A 113 -8.54 -2.82 -4.71
CA THR A 113 -9.65 -3.54 -5.31
C THR A 113 -10.52 -2.54 -6.06
N SER A 114 -10.91 -2.88 -7.27
CA SER A 114 -11.86 -2.08 -8.06
C SER A 114 -13.04 -2.94 -8.46
N ASN A 115 -14.24 -2.46 -8.16
CA ASN A 115 -15.49 -3.09 -8.60
C ASN A 115 -16.10 -2.20 -9.69
N LEU A 116 -16.22 -2.78 -10.88
CA LEU A 116 -16.78 -2.13 -12.05
C LEU A 116 -18.25 -2.53 -12.17
N ASP A 117 -19.12 -1.57 -11.97
CA ASP A 117 -20.53 -1.65 -12.32
C ASP A 117 -20.77 -0.83 -13.60
N GLU A 118 -21.90 -1.01 -14.28
CA GLU A 118 -22.18 -0.48 -15.62
C GLU A 118 -21.84 1.01 -15.81
N GLU A 119 -22.01 1.83 -14.76
CA GLU A 119 -21.75 3.28 -14.82
C GLU A 119 -20.77 3.79 -13.75
N THR A 120 -20.45 2.98 -12.76
CA THR A 120 -19.68 3.42 -11.59
C THR A 120 -18.53 2.48 -11.29
N ILE A 121 -17.34 3.03 -11.08
CA ILE A 121 -16.20 2.31 -10.59
C ILE A 121 -16.03 2.63 -9.10
N ARG A 122 -16.17 1.62 -8.24
CA ARG A 122 -15.78 1.72 -6.83
C ARG A 122 -14.31 1.33 -6.70
N ILE A 123 -13.50 2.23 -6.18
CA ILE A 123 -12.08 2.01 -5.96
C ILE A 123 -11.83 1.95 -4.46
N GLN A 124 -11.22 0.90 -3.99
CA GLN A 124 -10.94 0.67 -2.57
C GLN A 124 -9.46 0.38 -2.38
N LEU A 125 -8.81 1.10 -1.48
CA LEU A 125 -7.41 0.90 -1.15
C LEU A 125 -7.29 0.46 0.30
N LEU A 126 -6.70 -0.73 0.50
CA LEU A 126 -6.33 -1.29 1.78
C LEU A 126 -4.84 -1.09 2.01
N LYS A 127 -4.48 -0.54 3.17
CA LYS A 127 -3.13 -0.51 3.73
C LYS A 127 -3.12 -1.31 5.02
N VAL A 128 -2.16 -2.19 5.19
CA VAL A 128 -1.92 -2.92 6.45
C VAL A 128 -0.45 -2.80 6.81
N ASP A 129 -0.18 -2.48 8.05
CA ASP A 129 1.14 -2.59 8.67
C ASP A 129 1.06 -3.42 9.97
N SER A 130 2.15 -3.50 10.72
CA SER A 130 2.21 -4.27 11.97
C SER A 130 1.23 -3.78 13.03
N ASN A 131 0.87 -2.51 13.01
CA ASN A 131 0.12 -1.84 14.08
C ASN A 131 -1.34 -1.58 13.70
N GLU A 132 -1.61 -1.26 12.43
CA GLU A 132 -2.92 -0.82 11.99
C GLU A 132 -3.30 -1.37 10.60
N ALA A 133 -4.59 -1.31 10.31
CA ALA A 133 -5.13 -1.47 8.98
C ALA A 133 -6.01 -0.26 8.67
N ARG A 134 -5.80 0.34 7.53
CA ARG A 134 -6.60 1.47 7.01
C ARG A 134 -7.18 1.11 5.67
N GLU A 135 -8.43 1.43 5.48
CA GLU A 135 -9.14 1.23 4.24
C GLU A 135 -9.84 2.50 3.85
N GLN A 136 -9.75 2.87 2.59
CA GLN A 136 -10.43 4.03 2.03
C GLN A 136 -11.09 3.66 0.70
N THR A 137 -12.25 4.24 0.45
CA THR A 137 -13.03 4.00 -0.76
C THR A 137 -13.33 5.33 -1.43
N ASP A 138 -13.22 5.36 -2.76
CA ASP A 138 -13.71 6.45 -3.60
C ASP A 138 -14.53 5.88 -4.77
N PHE A 139 -15.33 6.71 -5.37
CA PHE A 139 -16.21 6.35 -6.48
C PHE A 139 -15.91 7.23 -7.68
N CYS A 140 -16.15 6.66 -8.84
CA CYS A 140 -15.90 7.34 -10.09
C CYS A 140 -16.98 6.96 -11.10
N GLU A 141 -17.72 7.93 -11.62
CA GLU A 141 -18.73 7.74 -12.66
C GLU A 141 -18.10 8.00 -14.04
N LYS A 142 -18.19 7.03 -14.95
CA LYS A 142 -17.67 7.12 -16.33
C LYS A 142 -16.22 7.61 -16.42
N CYS A 143 -15.35 7.10 -15.54
CA CYS A 143 -13.98 7.57 -15.44
C CYS A 143 -13.12 7.28 -16.66
N GLU A 144 -12.41 8.30 -17.06
CA GLU A 144 -11.26 8.16 -17.94
C GLU A 144 -9.97 7.83 -17.13
N ILE A 145 -8.96 7.27 -17.79
CA ILE A 145 -7.69 6.88 -17.15
C ILE A 145 -7.05 8.00 -16.30
N PRO A 146 -7.02 9.29 -16.74
CA PRO A 146 -6.48 10.36 -15.92
C PRO A 146 -7.23 10.59 -14.60
N GLU A 147 -8.54 10.41 -14.59
CA GLU A 147 -9.36 10.52 -13.38
C GLU A 147 -9.07 9.40 -12.40
N ILE A 148 -8.91 8.17 -12.90
CA ILE A 148 -8.51 7.01 -12.11
C ILE A 148 -7.19 7.31 -11.37
N ALA A 149 -6.19 7.82 -12.06
CA ALA A 149 -4.92 8.18 -11.45
C ALA A 149 -5.07 9.22 -10.33
N SER A 150 -5.93 10.23 -10.52
CA SER A 150 -6.25 11.24 -9.50
C SER A 150 -6.94 10.62 -8.28
N LYS A 151 -7.89 9.69 -8.49
CA LYS A 151 -8.60 8.98 -7.41
C LYS A 151 -7.64 8.10 -6.61
N VAL A 152 -6.78 7.33 -7.28
CA VAL A 152 -5.75 6.52 -6.63
C VAL A 152 -4.79 7.38 -5.81
N GLN A 153 -4.33 8.51 -6.36
CA GLN A 153 -3.50 9.47 -5.63
C GLN A 153 -4.18 9.93 -4.34
N LYS A 154 -5.45 10.34 -4.41
CA LYS A 154 -6.23 10.76 -3.24
C LYS A 154 -6.32 9.66 -2.19
N LEU A 155 -6.62 8.41 -2.60
CA LEU A 155 -6.71 7.26 -1.69
C LEU A 155 -5.39 6.97 -1.00
N VAL A 156 -4.26 7.02 -1.72
CA VAL A 156 -2.91 6.85 -1.13
C VAL A 156 -2.65 7.88 -0.03
N TRP A 157 -3.03 9.14 -0.25
CA TRP A 157 -2.88 10.18 0.77
C TRP A 157 -3.79 9.99 1.99
N GLN A 158 -4.96 9.41 1.82
CA GLN A 158 -5.93 9.17 2.90
C GLN A 158 -5.55 7.98 3.80
N VAL A 159 -4.87 6.96 3.26
CA VAL A 159 -4.40 5.80 4.04
C VAL A 159 -2.99 5.97 4.61
N ARG A 160 -2.31 7.06 4.31
CA ARG A 160 -0.93 7.37 4.71
C ARG A 160 -0.67 7.49 6.24
#